data_30ad1e8c3c3bd21c5e2acff6df03ae31
#
_entry.id   30ad1e8c3c3bd21c5e2acff6df03ae31
#
_cell.length_a   1.000
_cell.length_b   1.000
_cell.length_c   1.000
_cell.angle_alpha   90.00
_cell.angle_beta   90.00
_cell.angle_gamma   90.00
#
_symmetry.space_group_name_H-M   'P 1'
#
loop_
_entity.id
_entity.type
_entity.pdbx_description
1 polymer ?
#
loop_
_entity_poly.entity_id
_entity_poly.type
_entity_poly.pdbx_seq_one_letter_code
_entity_poly.pdbx_strand_id
1 'polypeptide(L)'
;MNELKNITESGSVPESRLTDAKGVLDLVNNMVQADERRSNVRAKVKGLVDGNAPYNSAELKRTGQSFRTNVNFREGESFLGMGTSAFFDVFAEVPTYATVRISHGDANDSERYSRIISEEFDKMQKKDGSFDYLMQLSQHEMVLYGIGPLVFEDTVDWRCKPVKASDLLLPEFSKSNVNDWTVAAVRGSYQVHELYSFIRNDKAAKKMGWNVSAAKKAIVDAAPKGQGMSGNSTWERSQQEIRNNDLTYSSRCKTIEVAHVFYREFPTEEHPEGAISHCIVDQRGDGSQFLFRKVNRYKKWSECLHCMYYDKGDGSHHSVKGMGVKMYAALELKNRLRCSLVDAAMARTAIHLQPETANDLNRSNVVQMGPYSIIPPGYNVTQTNSAGVLDAPLAVERELEGLLQANLSQYRQRL
;
A
#
# COMPACT_ATOMS: atom_id res chain seq x y z
N MET A 1 -26.10 19.29 8.49
CA MET A 1 -27.09 20.34 8.86
C MET A 1 -28.27 19.80 9.65
N ASN A 2 -28.78 18.60 9.34
CA ASN A 2 -29.91 18.01 10.12
C ASN A 2 -29.52 17.58 11.54
N GLU A 3 -28.28 17.16 11.76
CA GLU A 3 -27.79 16.75 13.09
C GLU A 3 -27.67 17.94 14.06
N LEU A 4 -27.24 19.11 13.57
CA LEU A 4 -27.18 20.34 14.36
C LEU A 4 -28.55 20.84 14.74
N LYS A 5 -29.57 20.64 13.89
CA LYS A 5 -30.99 20.94 14.23
C LYS A 5 -31.50 20.04 15.32
N ASN A 6 -31.17 18.74 15.28
CA ASN A 6 -31.58 17.79 16.30
C ASN A 6 -30.99 18.10 17.68
N ILE A 7 -29.78 18.63 17.75
CA ILE A 7 -29.14 19.06 19.00
C ILE A 7 -29.87 20.27 19.60
N THR A 8 -30.31 21.20 18.74
CA THR A 8 -31.03 22.40 19.20
C THR A 8 -32.50 22.10 19.59
N GLU A 9 -33.14 21.13 18.96
CA GLU A 9 -34.53 20.79 19.21
C GLU A 9 -34.74 19.82 20.39
N SER A 10 -33.82 18.85 20.60
CA SER A 10 -33.97 17.86 21.67
C SER A 10 -33.26 18.23 22.98
N GLY A 11 -32.34 19.20 22.94
CA GLY A 11 -31.51 19.55 24.11
C GLY A 11 -30.56 18.44 24.59
N SER A 12 -30.54 17.30 23.91
CA SER A 12 -29.65 16.17 24.21
C SER A 12 -28.61 15.97 23.13
N VAL A 13 -27.36 15.81 23.54
CA VAL A 13 -26.28 15.45 22.62
C VAL A 13 -26.43 13.97 22.25
N PRO A 14 -26.40 13.58 20.97
CA PRO A 14 -26.53 12.19 20.61
C PRO A 14 -25.34 11.39 21.16
N GLU A 15 -25.60 10.19 21.66
CA GLU A 15 -24.56 9.32 22.28
C GLU A 15 -23.53 8.83 21.29
N SER A 16 -23.86 8.77 20.00
CA SER A 16 -22.95 8.31 18.96
C SER A 16 -23.28 8.94 17.61
N ARG A 17 -22.23 9.29 16.86
CA ARG A 17 -22.36 9.83 15.49
C ARG A 17 -22.81 8.81 14.47
N LEU A 18 -22.43 7.55 14.64
CA LEU A 18 -22.66 6.48 13.68
C LEU A 18 -23.44 5.34 14.35
N THR A 19 -24.76 5.39 14.20
CA THR A 19 -25.66 4.40 14.79
C THR A 19 -26.11 3.34 13.78
N ASP A 20 -26.01 3.63 12.49
CA ASP A 20 -26.46 2.77 11.41
C ASP A 20 -25.29 2.14 10.64
N ALA A 21 -25.30 0.80 10.51
CA ALA A 21 -24.28 0.06 9.80
C ALA A 21 -24.23 0.38 8.30
N LYS A 22 -25.41 0.65 7.69
CA LYS A 22 -25.50 1.01 6.28
C LYS A 22 -24.87 2.36 6.01
N GLY A 23 -25.16 3.35 6.87
CA GLY A 23 -24.55 4.67 6.77
C GLY A 23 -23.03 4.63 6.92
N VAL A 24 -22.50 3.72 7.76
CA VAL A 24 -21.06 3.49 7.89
C VAL A 24 -20.47 2.86 6.62
N LEU A 25 -21.17 1.88 6.03
CA LEU A 25 -20.72 1.26 4.78
C LEU A 25 -20.72 2.27 3.62
N ASP A 26 -21.75 3.10 3.51
CA ASP A 26 -21.81 4.17 2.51
C ASP A 26 -20.68 5.20 2.70
N LEU A 27 -20.36 5.54 3.95
CA LEU A 27 -19.21 6.40 4.26
C LEU A 27 -17.88 5.77 3.79
N VAL A 28 -17.66 4.49 4.06
CA VAL A 28 -16.47 3.77 3.59
C VAL A 28 -16.40 3.76 2.07
N ASN A 29 -17.50 3.50 1.39
CA ASN A 29 -17.56 3.49 -0.08
C ASN A 29 -17.24 4.88 -0.67
N ASN A 30 -17.73 5.95 -0.05
CA ASN A 30 -17.40 7.32 -0.45
C ASN A 30 -15.89 7.62 -0.27
N MET A 31 -15.27 7.15 0.83
CA MET A 31 -13.83 7.28 1.04
C MET A 31 -13.03 6.49 -0.01
N VAL A 32 -13.48 5.29 -0.39
CA VAL A 32 -12.85 4.49 -1.46
C VAL A 32 -12.89 5.22 -2.79
N GLN A 33 -14.03 5.81 -3.16
CA GLN A 33 -14.17 6.60 -4.38
C GLN A 33 -13.27 7.84 -4.36
N ALA A 34 -13.21 8.55 -3.24
CA ALA A 34 -12.32 9.71 -3.07
C ALA A 34 -10.83 9.33 -3.20
N ASP A 35 -10.46 8.11 -2.82
CA ASP A 35 -9.08 7.61 -2.90
C ASP A 35 -8.71 7.00 -4.27
N GLU A 36 -9.63 6.86 -5.21
CA GLU A 36 -9.41 6.15 -6.48
C GLU A 36 -8.22 6.71 -7.29
N ARG A 37 -8.09 8.03 -7.40
CA ARG A 37 -6.95 8.67 -8.08
C ARG A 37 -5.61 8.27 -7.47
N ARG A 38 -5.54 8.27 -6.14
CA ARG A 38 -4.32 7.94 -5.38
C ARG A 38 -4.03 6.46 -5.46
N SER A 39 -5.05 5.63 -5.42
CA SER A 39 -4.96 4.19 -5.62
C SER A 39 -4.34 3.85 -6.97
N ASN A 40 -4.75 4.52 -8.05
CA ASN A 40 -4.16 4.35 -9.38
C ASN A 40 -2.68 4.74 -9.43
N VAL A 41 -2.27 5.82 -8.74
CA VAL A 41 -0.85 6.20 -8.67
C VAL A 41 -0.07 5.16 -7.84
N ARG A 42 -0.60 4.73 -6.71
CA ARG A 42 0.03 3.67 -5.90
C ARG A 42 0.19 2.36 -6.67
N ALA A 43 -0.81 1.97 -7.44
CA ALA A 43 -0.74 0.78 -8.30
C ALA A 43 0.38 0.88 -9.35
N LYS A 44 0.58 2.05 -9.96
CA LYS A 44 1.67 2.29 -10.91
C LYS A 44 3.04 2.21 -10.24
N VAL A 45 3.21 2.85 -9.07
CA VAL A 45 4.45 2.77 -8.29
C VAL A 45 4.74 1.33 -7.88
N LYS A 46 3.72 0.60 -7.39
CA LYS A 46 3.84 -0.81 -7.07
C LYS A 46 4.28 -1.64 -8.28
N GLY A 47 3.66 -1.44 -9.43
CA GLY A 47 4.03 -2.14 -10.66
C GLY A 47 5.49 -1.91 -11.07
N LEU A 48 6.00 -0.70 -10.88
CA LEU A 48 7.41 -0.39 -11.14
C LEU A 48 8.36 -1.16 -10.20
N VAL A 49 8.00 -1.26 -8.92
CA VAL A 49 8.79 -1.98 -7.90
C VAL A 49 8.69 -3.48 -8.09
N ASP A 50 7.50 -4.00 -8.38
CA ASP A 50 7.26 -5.43 -8.63
C ASP A 50 7.92 -5.94 -9.93
N GLY A 51 8.55 -5.05 -10.70
CA GLY A 51 9.26 -5.42 -11.91
C GLY A 51 8.38 -5.51 -13.15
N ASN A 52 7.22 -4.87 -13.16
CA ASN A 52 6.35 -4.83 -14.34
C ASN A 52 7.07 -4.11 -15.49
N ALA A 53 6.90 -4.66 -16.69
CA ALA A 53 7.47 -4.09 -17.89
C ALA A 53 6.90 -2.68 -18.19
N PRO A 54 7.73 -1.74 -18.73
CA PRO A 54 7.34 -0.34 -18.89
C PRO A 54 6.28 -0.09 -19.97
N TYR A 55 6.09 -1.03 -20.88
CA TYR A 55 5.10 -0.96 -21.94
C TYR A 55 4.02 -2.03 -21.76
N ASN A 56 2.79 -1.69 -22.14
CA ASN A 56 1.71 -2.66 -22.16
C ASN A 56 1.90 -3.64 -23.34
N SER A 57 2.13 -4.91 -23.04
CA SER A 57 2.35 -5.94 -24.06
C SER A 57 1.19 -6.11 -25.03
N ALA A 58 -0.05 -5.91 -24.60
CA ALA A 58 -1.21 -5.97 -25.48
C ALA A 58 -1.24 -4.77 -26.45
N GLU A 59 -0.83 -3.60 -25.99
CA GLU A 59 -0.74 -2.41 -26.82
C GLU A 59 0.40 -2.51 -27.85
N LEU A 60 1.56 -3.02 -27.44
CA LEU A 60 2.67 -3.28 -28.36
C LEU A 60 2.27 -4.25 -29.47
N LYS A 61 1.52 -5.31 -29.16
CA LYS A 61 0.99 -6.23 -30.17
C LYS A 61 0.00 -5.55 -31.11
N ARG A 62 -0.90 -4.74 -30.56
CA ARG A 62 -1.92 -4.02 -31.36
C ARG A 62 -1.30 -3.01 -32.32
N THR A 63 -0.21 -2.34 -31.90
CA THR A 63 0.50 -1.34 -32.72
C THR A 63 1.56 -1.95 -33.63
N GLY A 64 1.72 -3.27 -33.68
CA GLY A 64 2.74 -3.94 -34.48
C GLY A 64 4.15 -3.75 -33.98
N GLN A 65 4.33 -3.28 -32.75
CA GLN A 65 5.63 -3.00 -32.12
C GLN A 65 6.06 -4.11 -31.17
N SER A 66 5.66 -5.34 -31.41
CA SER A 66 6.00 -6.51 -30.57
C SER A 66 7.49 -6.83 -30.53
N PHE A 67 8.29 -6.25 -31.46
CA PHE A 67 9.74 -6.40 -31.50
C PHE A 67 10.49 -5.50 -30.50
N ARG A 68 9.82 -4.52 -29.88
CA ARG A 68 10.45 -3.64 -28.89
C ARG A 68 10.84 -4.40 -27.64
N THR A 69 12.02 -4.08 -27.10
CA THR A 69 12.44 -4.52 -25.80
C THR A 69 11.46 -4.00 -24.74
N ASN A 70 10.93 -4.91 -23.94
CA ASN A 70 9.95 -4.60 -22.90
C ASN A 70 10.36 -5.31 -21.59
N VAL A 71 11.41 -4.82 -20.98
CA VAL A 71 12.02 -5.40 -19.77
C VAL A 71 12.10 -4.33 -18.68
N ASN A 72 11.80 -4.71 -17.44
CA ASN A 72 12.08 -3.87 -16.30
C ASN A 72 13.50 -4.14 -15.79
N PHE A 73 14.33 -3.11 -15.76
CA PHE A 73 15.72 -3.20 -15.27
C PHE A 73 15.85 -3.12 -13.75
N ARG A 74 14.73 -3.16 -13.02
CA ARG A 74 14.64 -3.14 -11.54
C ARG A 74 15.31 -1.95 -10.85
N GLU A 75 15.50 -0.86 -11.57
CA GLU A 75 16.09 0.34 -10.99
C GLU A 75 15.21 0.99 -9.93
N GLY A 76 13.89 0.91 -10.13
CA GLY A 76 12.92 1.37 -9.15
C GLY A 76 13.03 0.60 -7.84
N GLU A 77 13.16 -0.73 -7.90
CA GLU A 77 13.36 -1.60 -6.74
C GLU A 77 14.66 -1.25 -6.00
N SER A 78 15.77 -1.12 -6.74
CA SER A 78 17.07 -0.77 -6.17
C SER A 78 17.07 0.62 -5.52
N PHE A 79 16.50 1.63 -6.19
CA PHE A 79 16.43 2.99 -5.70
C PHE A 79 15.58 3.09 -4.41
N LEU A 80 14.42 2.44 -4.40
CA LEU A 80 13.55 2.42 -3.24
C LEU A 80 14.09 1.56 -2.11
N GLY A 81 14.81 0.48 -2.44
CA GLY A 81 15.56 -0.32 -1.48
C GLY A 81 16.62 0.49 -0.72
N MET A 82 17.37 1.34 -1.44
CA MET A 82 18.32 2.26 -0.80
C MET A 82 17.62 3.28 0.13
N GLY A 83 16.44 3.76 -0.26
CA GLY A 83 15.65 4.66 0.58
C GLY A 83 15.13 3.99 1.84
N THR A 84 14.64 2.76 1.75
CA THR A 84 14.16 1.98 2.89
C THR A 84 15.29 1.58 3.83
N SER A 85 16.45 1.18 3.30
CA SER A 85 17.64 0.83 4.11
C SER A 85 18.10 2.01 4.95
N ALA A 86 18.12 3.22 4.38
CA ALA A 86 18.56 4.40 5.11
C ALA A 86 17.68 4.70 6.33
N PHE A 87 16.36 4.44 6.25
CA PHE A 87 15.49 4.54 7.42
C PHE A 87 15.74 3.44 8.43
N PHE A 88 15.96 2.24 7.93
CA PHE A 88 16.18 1.08 8.78
C PHE A 88 17.46 1.23 9.60
N ASP A 89 18.53 1.73 8.99
CA ASP A 89 19.82 1.93 9.67
C ASP A 89 19.68 2.87 10.87
N VAL A 90 18.86 3.94 10.74
CA VAL A 90 18.59 4.86 11.85
C VAL A 90 17.95 4.16 13.06
N PHE A 91 17.02 3.22 12.81
CA PHE A 91 16.37 2.47 13.90
C PHE A 91 17.22 1.33 14.44
N ALA A 92 18.03 0.70 13.59
CA ALA A 92 18.92 -0.38 13.99
C ALA A 92 20.04 0.09 14.94
N GLU A 93 20.47 1.33 14.81
CA GLU A 93 21.48 1.94 15.68
C GLU A 93 20.95 2.35 17.06
N VAL A 94 19.63 2.41 17.24
CA VAL A 94 19.02 2.80 18.53
C VAL A 94 19.04 1.61 19.49
N PRO A 95 19.79 1.68 20.59
CA PRO A 95 19.92 0.55 21.53
C PRO A 95 18.62 0.24 22.26
N THR A 96 17.78 1.24 22.50
CA THR A 96 16.49 1.12 23.18
C THR A 96 15.43 1.95 22.46
N TYR A 97 14.26 1.36 22.18
CA TYR A 97 13.16 2.07 21.49
C TYR A 97 12.44 3.08 22.36
N ALA A 98 12.38 2.84 23.66
CA ALA A 98 11.72 3.73 24.59
C ALA A 98 12.43 3.73 25.94
N THR A 99 12.67 4.92 26.47
CA THR A 99 13.17 5.10 27.82
C THR A 99 12.02 5.56 28.71
N VAL A 100 11.67 4.73 29.68
CA VAL A 100 10.66 5.09 30.67
C VAL A 100 11.31 5.90 31.78
N ARG A 101 10.71 7.05 32.10
CA ARG A 101 11.14 7.87 33.26
C ARG A 101 10.04 7.91 34.27
N ILE A 102 10.37 7.55 35.52
CA ILE A 102 9.47 7.67 36.66
C ILE A 102 9.73 9.05 37.26
N SER A 103 8.70 9.88 37.36
CA SER A 103 8.81 11.27 37.84
C SER A 103 8.57 11.44 39.36
N HIS A 104 8.20 10.36 40.06
CA HIS A 104 7.87 10.40 41.49
C HIS A 104 8.63 9.34 42.25
N GLY A 105 9.16 9.68 43.42
CA GLY A 105 9.96 8.81 44.31
C GLY A 105 11.38 9.32 44.54
N ASP A 106 12.18 8.59 45.35
CA ASP A 106 13.58 8.89 45.53
C ASP A 106 14.37 8.73 44.22
N ALA A 107 15.31 9.63 43.95
CA ALA A 107 16.01 9.70 42.66
C ALA A 107 16.70 8.37 42.29
N ASN A 108 17.31 7.68 43.23
CA ASN A 108 18.00 6.39 42.99
C ASN A 108 17.02 5.26 42.65
N ASP A 109 15.89 5.19 43.36
CA ASP A 109 14.86 4.18 43.08
C ASP A 109 14.14 4.45 41.77
N SER A 110 13.86 5.71 41.49
CA SER A 110 13.27 6.15 40.24
C SER A 110 14.13 5.78 39.02
N GLU A 111 15.44 5.98 39.09
CA GLU A 111 16.37 5.63 38.00
C GLU A 111 16.47 4.11 37.83
N ARG A 112 16.57 3.36 38.93
CA ARG A 112 16.62 1.90 38.90
C ARG A 112 15.38 1.28 38.31
N TYR A 113 14.18 1.71 38.72
CA TYR A 113 12.92 1.21 38.17
C TYR A 113 12.74 1.65 36.71
N SER A 114 13.11 2.87 36.35
CA SER A 114 13.08 3.35 34.97
C SER A 114 13.90 2.46 34.04
N ARG A 115 15.11 2.05 34.50
CA ARG A 115 15.96 1.15 33.70
C ARG A 115 15.35 -0.24 33.56
N ILE A 116 14.86 -0.84 34.66
CA ILE A 116 14.27 -2.17 34.66
C ILE A 116 13.04 -2.20 33.70
N ILE A 117 12.17 -1.20 33.81
CA ILE A 117 10.98 -1.12 32.95
C ILE A 117 11.37 -0.93 31.49
N SER A 118 12.38 -0.10 31.19
CA SER A 118 12.86 0.09 29.83
C SER A 118 13.45 -1.19 29.23
N GLU A 119 14.25 -1.92 30.03
CA GLU A 119 14.83 -3.20 29.60
C GLU A 119 13.76 -4.28 29.37
N GLU A 120 12.75 -4.38 30.23
CA GLU A 120 11.65 -5.34 30.05
C GLU A 120 10.76 -4.96 28.87
N PHE A 121 10.50 -3.66 28.65
CA PHE A 121 9.77 -3.18 27.50
C PHE A 121 10.50 -3.53 26.19
N ASP A 122 11.81 -3.28 26.11
CA ASP A 122 12.63 -3.65 24.96
C ASP A 122 12.63 -5.15 24.69
N LYS A 123 12.73 -5.98 25.73
CA LYS A 123 12.66 -7.44 25.59
C LYS A 123 11.30 -7.87 25.01
N MET A 124 10.21 -7.31 25.53
CA MET A 124 8.87 -7.60 25.07
C MET A 124 8.70 -7.22 23.59
N GLN A 125 9.17 -6.05 23.19
CA GLN A 125 9.07 -5.58 21.82
C GLN A 125 9.97 -6.36 20.85
N LYS A 126 11.23 -6.61 21.20
CA LYS A 126 12.20 -7.27 20.33
C LYS A 126 11.98 -8.78 20.23
N LYS A 127 11.73 -9.46 21.35
CA LYS A 127 11.57 -10.93 21.33
C LYS A 127 10.19 -11.39 20.94
N ASP A 128 9.16 -10.80 21.52
CA ASP A 128 7.80 -11.31 21.39
C ASP A 128 6.99 -10.59 20.33
N GLY A 129 7.29 -9.31 20.07
CA GLY A 129 6.51 -8.46 19.20
C GLY A 129 6.97 -8.40 17.74
N SER A 130 8.19 -8.86 17.44
CA SER A 130 8.80 -8.65 16.12
C SER A 130 8.71 -7.18 15.66
N PHE A 131 8.84 -6.25 16.61
CA PHE A 131 8.58 -4.82 16.40
C PHE A 131 9.39 -4.26 15.23
N ASP A 132 10.68 -4.64 15.14
CA ASP A 132 11.55 -4.22 14.04
C ASP A 132 10.97 -4.57 12.66
N TYR A 133 10.50 -5.79 12.51
CA TYR A 133 9.91 -6.26 11.26
C TYR A 133 8.62 -5.51 10.93
N LEU A 134 7.76 -5.28 11.92
CA LEU A 134 6.51 -4.55 11.72
C LEU A 134 6.76 -3.07 11.36
N MET A 135 7.77 -2.46 12.00
CA MET A 135 8.19 -1.11 11.68
C MET A 135 8.79 -1.02 10.27
N GLN A 136 9.61 -2.00 9.85
CA GLN A 136 10.14 -2.07 8.49
C GLN A 136 9.01 -2.08 7.45
N LEU A 137 7.97 -2.88 7.66
CA LEU A 137 6.82 -2.92 6.74
C LEU A 137 6.12 -1.57 6.64
N SER A 138 5.89 -0.90 7.77
CA SER A 138 5.27 0.42 7.78
C SER A 138 6.17 1.50 7.17
N GLN A 139 7.48 1.45 7.42
CA GLN A 139 8.46 2.34 6.80
C GLN A 139 8.54 2.15 5.29
N HIS A 140 8.46 0.90 4.82
CA HIS A 140 8.42 0.60 3.39
C HIS A 140 7.21 1.29 2.72
N GLU A 141 6.02 1.20 3.29
CA GLU A 141 4.83 1.91 2.82
C GLU A 141 5.02 3.44 2.85
N MET A 142 5.64 3.96 3.92
CA MET A 142 5.94 5.38 4.06
C MET A 142 6.91 5.88 2.98
N VAL A 143 7.97 5.14 2.69
CA VAL A 143 8.93 5.50 1.63
C VAL A 143 8.28 5.44 0.26
N LEU A 144 7.48 4.42 -0.01
CA LEU A 144 6.80 4.25 -1.31
C LEU A 144 5.74 5.32 -1.53
N TYR A 145 4.80 5.44 -0.60
CA TYR A 145 3.55 6.19 -0.81
C TYR A 145 3.45 7.46 0.00
N GLY A 146 4.28 7.63 1.02
CA GLY A 146 4.30 8.81 1.88
C GLY A 146 3.71 8.60 3.25
N ILE A 147 3.00 7.50 3.47
CA ILE A 147 2.32 7.19 4.73
C ILE A 147 2.57 5.75 5.13
N GLY A 148 2.93 5.55 6.38
CA GLY A 148 3.10 4.24 7.01
C GLY A 148 2.12 4.08 8.17
N PRO A 149 0.92 3.54 7.94
CA PRO A 149 -0.08 3.39 8.98
C PRO A 149 0.21 2.20 9.88
N LEU A 150 -0.07 2.37 11.16
CA LEU A 150 0.00 1.34 12.20
C LEU A 150 -1.33 1.31 12.96
N VAL A 151 -1.91 0.14 13.14
CA VAL A 151 -3.12 -0.07 13.94
C VAL A 151 -2.75 -0.85 15.19
N PHE A 152 -3.25 -0.40 16.32
CA PHE A 152 -3.13 -1.09 17.59
C PHE A 152 -4.47 -1.74 17.90
N GLU A 153 -4.52 -3.06 17.94
CA GLU A 153 -5.74 -3.80 18.27
C GLU A 153 -5.96 -3.87 19.77
N ASP A 154 -4.88 -3.99 20.51
CA ASP A 154 -4.89 -4.05 21.96
C ASP A 154 -3.94 -3.01 22.56
N THR A 155 -4.46 -2.23 23.50
CA THR A 155 -3.69 -1.23 24.24
C THR A 155 -2.85 -1.84 25.36
N VAL A 156 -3.14 -3.08 25.76
CA VAL A 156 -2.41 -3.77 26.83
C VAL A 156 -1.11 -4.37 26.30
N ASP A 157 -1.19 -5.11 25.19
CA ASP A 157 -0.02 -5.79 24.60
C ASP A 157 0.83 -4.87 23.71
N TRP A 158 0.34 -3.70 23.36
CA TRP A 158 1.01 -2.73 22.50
C TRP A 158 1.50 -3.31 21.15
N ARG A 159 0.83 -4.33 20.68
CA ARG A 159 1.15 -4.93 19.38
C ARG A 159 0.57 -4.10 18.27
N CYS A 160 1.45 -3.52 17.46
CA CYS A 160 1.03 -2.80 16.28
C CYS A 160 0.94 -3.75 15.08
N LYS A 161 -0.05 -3.51 14.22
CA LYS A 161 -0.16 -4.15 12.91
C LYS A 161 0.10 -3.10 11.84
N PRO A 162 1.10 -3.30 10.96
CA PRO A 162 1.28 -2.43 9.82
C PRO A 162 0.12 -2.61 8.85
N VAL A 163 -0.36 -1.50 8.34
CA VAL A 163 -1.44 -1.44 7.36
C VAL A 163 -0.87 -0.89 6.06
N LYS A 164 -1.34 -1.39 4.93
CA LYS A 164 -0.95 -0.82 3.64
C LYS A 164 -1.52 0.58 3.50
N ALA A 165 -0.78 1.47 2.88
CA ALA A 165 -1.25 2.83 2.59
C ALA A 165 -2.54 2.86 1.76
N SER A 166 -2.80 1.81 0.96
CA SER A 166 -4.03 1.65 0.19
C SER A 166 -5.24 1.25 1.04
N ASP A 167 -5.01 0.70 2.22
CA ASP A 167 -6.06 0.15 3.06
C ASP A 167 -6.50 1.13 4.16
N LEU A 168 -5.72 2.19 4.40
CA LEU A 168 -6.13 3.32 5.21
C LEU A 168 -6.96 4.30 4.37
N LEU A 169 -8.19 4.50 4.75
CA LEU A 169 -9.13 5.40 4.10
C LEU A 169 -9.47 6.56 5.04
N LEU A 170 -9.35 7.76 4.54
CA LEU A 170 -9.66 8.99 5.25
C LEU A 170 -10.53 9.90 4.37
N PRO A 171 -11.38 10.75 4.96
CA PRO A 171 -12.07 11.80 4.23
C PRO A 171 -11.11 12.72 3.47
N GLU A 172 -11.55 13.32 2.39
CA GLU A 172 -10.72 14.12 1.48
C GLU A 172 -10.01 15.29 2.18
N PHE A 173 -10.63 15.90 3.16
CA PHE A 173 -10.10 17.05 3.90
C PHE A 173 -9.39 16.70 5.20
N SER A 174 -8.97 15.45 5.37
CA SER A 174 -8.25 15.02 6.58
C SER A 174 -6.87 15.64 6.66
N LYS A 175 -6.51 16.11 7.84
CA LYS A 175 -5.18 16.67 8.12
C LYS A 175 -4.15 15.56 8.30
N SER A 176 -2.88 15.91 8.15
CA SER A 176 -1.76 14.99 8.41
C SER A 176 -1.55 14.69 9.90
N ASN A 177 -2.13 15.49 10.80
CA ASN A 177 -2.10 15.19 12.23
C ASN A 177 -3.23 14.22 12.60
N VAL A 178 -2.88 13.06 13.09
CA VAL A 178 -3.83 12.00 13.49
C VAL A 178 -4.83 12.49 14.56
N ASN A 179 -4.39 13.37 15.46
CA ASN A 179 -5.26 13.89 16.52
C ASN A 179 -6.42 14.76 16.00
N ASP A 180 -6.31 15.30 14.79
CA ASP A 180 -7.34 16.13 14.18
C ASP A 180 -8.38 15.32 13.39
N TRP A 181 -8.22 14.00 13.31
CA TRP A 181 -9.14 13.15 12.56
C TRP A 181 -10.48 13.02 13.26
N THR A 182 -11.53 13.04 12.48
CA THR A 182 -12.91 12.79 12.95
C THR A 182 -13.32 11.35 12.70
N VAL A 183 -12.86 10.77 11.59
CA VAL A 183 -13.14 9.40 11.19
C VAL A 183 -11.99 8.85 10.39
N ALA A 184 -11.70 7.57 10.57
CA ALA A 184 -10.74 6.82 9.78
C ALA A 184 -11.28 5.41 9.56
N ALA A 185 -11.07 4.86 8.37
CA ALA A 185 -11.43 3.48 8.08
C ALA A 185 -10.18 2.71 7.62
N VAL A 186 -10.08 1.47 8.08
CA VAL A 186 -8.99 0.56 7.70
C VAL A 186 -9.63 -0.68 7.08
N ARG A 187 -9.32 -0.94 5.81
CA ARG A 187 -9.75 -2.16 5.15
C ARG A 187 -8.91 -3.32 5.64
N GLY A 188 -9.57 -4.43 5.89
CA GLY A 188 -8.94 -5.66 6.32
C GLY A 188 -9.71 -6.88 5.82
N SER A 189 -9.20 -8.03 6.14
CA SER A 189 -9.89 -9.30 5.87
C SER A 189 -9.69 -10.24 7.03
N TYR A 190 -10.73 -10.92 7.42
CA TYR A 190 -10.67 -12.02 8.35
C TYR A 190 -10.81 -13.35 7.62
N GLN A 191 -10.02 -14.32 8.01
CA GLN A 191 -10.29 -15.70 7.59
C GLN A 191 -11.49 -16.23 8.39
N VAL A 192 -12.24 -17.12 7.79
CA VAL A 192 -13.45 -17.69 8.43
C VAL A 192 -13.14 -18.30 9.81
N HIS A 193 -12.02 -19.01 9.95
CA HIS A 193 -11.63 -19.59 11.24
C HIS A 193 -11.23 -18.54 12.27
N GLU A 194 -10.65 -17.44 11.85
CA GLU A 194 -10.27 -16.31 12.70
C GLU A 194 -11.51 -15.61 13.23
N LEU A 195 -12.45 -15.25 12.34
CA LEU A 195 -13.73 -14.68 12.76
C LEU A 195 -14.50 -15.61 13.67
N TYR A 196 -14.50 -16.95 13.39
CA TYR A 196 -15.13 -17.93 14.24
C TYR A 196 -14.48 -17.98 15.63
N SER A 197 -13.16 -17.84 15.74
CA SER A 197 -12.47 -17.84 17.03
C SER A 197 -12.95 -16.69 17.95
N PHE A 198 -13.22 -15.51 17.39
CA PHE A 198 -13.75 -14.38 18.15
C PHE A 198 -15.16 -14.60 18.68
N ILE A 199 -16.00 -15.34 17.95
CA ILE A 199 -17.40 -15.58 18.32
C ILE A 199 -17.66 -16.95 18.96
N ARG A 200 -16.63 -17.78 19.17
CA ARG A 200 -16.75 -19.14 19.72
C ARG A 200 -17.51 -19.19 21.05
N ASN A 201 -17.29 -18.20 21.90
CA ASN A 201 -18.01 -18.05 23.16
C ASN A 201 -19.00 -16.89 23.04
N ASP A 202 -20.27 -17.19 22.78
CA ASP A 202 -21.32 -16.21 22.54
C ASP A 202 -21.44 -15.15 23.65
N LYS A 203 -21.25 -15.54 24.93
CA LYS A 203 -21.34 -14.59 26.06
C LYS A 203 -20.15 -13.63 26.11
N ALA A 204 -18.94 -14.16 25.95
CA ALA A 204 -17.73 -13.35 25.93
C ALA A 204 -17.70 -12.44 24.69
N ALA A 205 -18.06 -12.95 23.53
CA ALA A 205 -18.13 -12.20 22.29
C ALA A 205 -19.06 -10.99 22.39
N LYS A 206 -20.29 -11.19 22.90
CA LYS A 206 -21.24 -10.09 23.12
C LYS A 206 -20.72 -9.05 24.10
N LYS A 207 -20.05 -9.47 25.16
CA LYS A 207 -19.43 -8.55 26.14
C LYS A 207 -18.31 -7.71 25.50
N MET A 208 -17.59 -8.29 24.54
CA MET A 208 -16.56 -7.58 23.78
C MET A 208 -17.11 -6.60 22.76
N GLY A 209 -18.37 -6.75 22.33
CA GLY A 209 -19.01 -5.91 21.32
C GLY A 209 -19.29 -6.63 19.99
N TRP A 210 -19.07 -7.95 19.89
CA TRP A 210 -19.37 -8.72 18.69
C TRP A 210 -20.86 -9.01 18.54
N ASN A 211 -21.36 -8.85 17.32
CA ASN A 211 -22.68 -9.33 16.93
C ASN A 211 -22.56 -10.74 16.40
N VAL A 212 -22.83 -11.71 17.26
CA VAL A 212 -22.64 -13.14 16.94
C VAL A 212 -23.53 -13.59 15.78
N SER A 213 -24.76 -13.07 15.69
CA SER A 213 -25.69 -13.42 14.60
C SER A 213 -25.20 -12.88 13.25
N ALA A 214 -24.77 -11.63 13.19
CA ALA A 214 -24.22 -11.02 11.98
C ALA A 214 -22.91 -11.70 11.56
N ALA A 215 -22.02 -12.00 12.50
CA ALA A 215 -20.77 -12.70 12.20
C ALA A 215 -21.00 -14.14 11.70
N LYS A 216 -21.94 -14.88 12.28
CA LYS A 216 -22.34 -16.21 11.78
C LYS A 216 -22.93 -16.12 10.35
N LYS A 217 -23.76 -15.10 10.08
CA LYS A 217 -24.30 -14.85 8.74
C LYS A 217 -23.15 -14.56 7.74
N ALA A 218 -22.22 -13.68 8.08
CA ALA A 218 -21.07 -13.38 7.23
C ALA A 218 -20.21 -14.60 6.92
N ILE A 219 -20.00 -15.50 7.90
CA ILE A 219 -19.29 -16.77 7.70
C ILE A 219 -20.05 -17.67 6.71
N VAL A 220 -21.37 -17.79 6.84
CA VAL A 220 -22.22 -18.59 5.95
C VAL A 220 -22.24 -18.00 4.53
N ASP A 221 -22.36 -16.68 4.42
CA ASP A 221 -22.38 -15.99 3.12
C ASP A 221 -21.01 -16.01 2.41
N ALA A 222 -19.91 -16.08 3.16
CA ALA A 222 -18.57 -16.29 2.62
C ALA A 222 -18.35 -17.73 2.09
N ALA A 223 -19.20 -18.70 2.49
CA ALA A 223 -19.16 -20.05 1.92
C ALA A 223 -19.46 -20.01 0.41
N PRO A 224 -18.88 -20.90 -0.41
CA PRO A 224 -18.97 -20.83 -1.86
C PRO A 224 -20.41 -20.99 -2.37
N LYS A 225 -21.08 -19.90 -2.63
CA LYS A 225 -22.10 -19.86 -3.65
C LYS A 225 -21.34 -19.80 -4.98
N GLY A 226 -21.29 -20.89 -5.72
CA GLY A 226 -20.65 -20.92 -7.02
C GLY A 226 -21.13 -19.75 -7.87
N GLN A 227 -20.20 -19.00 -8.43
CA GLN A 227 -20.34 -17.93 -9.42
C GLN A 227 -20.50 -16.51 -8.90
N GLY A 228 -19.70 -15.62 -9.48
CA GLY A 228 -19.90 -14.19 -9.53
C GLY A 228 -18.94 -13.38 -8.68
N MET A 229 -17.65 -13.41 -9.00
CA MET A 229 -16.71 -12.42 -8.48
C MET A 229 -16.55 -11.30 -9.50
N SER A 230 -17.13 -10.16 -9.19
CA SER A 230 -16.85 -8.91 -9.88
C SER A 230 -16.03 -8.01 -8.95
N GLY A 231 -14.92 -7.48 -9.43
CA GLY A 231 -14.20 -6.38 -8.78
C GLY A 231 -12.68 -6.55 -8.68
N ASN A 232 -12.03 -5.69 -9.33
CA ASN A 232 -10.67 -5.15 -9.35
C ASN A 232 -9.62 -5.74 -8.39
N SER A 233 -9.03 -6.81 -8.77
CA SER A 233 -7.62 -7.21 -8.66
C SER A 233 -7.50 -8.64 -9.18
N THR A 234 -7.66 -8.77 -10.47
CA THR A 234 -7.69 -10.06 -11.18
C THR A 234 -6.44 -10.90 -10.97
N TRP A 235 -5.30 -10.29 -10.68
CA TRP A 235 -4.05 -11.05 -10.54
C TRP A 235 -3.82 -11.61 -9.13
N GLU A 236 -4.07 -10.84 -8.08
CA GLU A 236 -3.95 -11.33 -6.70
C GLU A 236 -5.01 -12.40 -6.39
N ARG A 237 -6.20 -12.26 -7.00
CA ARG A 237 -7.28 -13.25 -6.90
C ARG A 237 -6.98 -14.52 -7.66
N SER A 238 -6.46 -14.44 -8.88
CA SER A 238 -6.10 -15.66 -9.63
C SER A 238 -4.91 -16.39 -8.99
N GLN A 239 -3.98 -15.68 -8.36
CA GLN A 239 -2.93 -16.34 -7.57
C GLN A 239 -3.47 -16.99 -6.28
N GLN A 240 -4.43 -16.37 -5.61
CA GLN A 240 -5.11 -16.98 -4.49
C GLN A 240 -6.01 -18.14 -4.91
N GLU A 241 -6.70 -18.03 -6.05
CA GLU A 241 -7.49 -19.12 -6.63
C GLU A 241 -6.62 -20.29 -7.09
N ILE A 242 -5.45 -20.02 -7.68
CA ILE A 242 -4.49 -21.07 -8.04
C ILE A 242 -3.91 -21.77 -6.81
N ARG A 243 -3.64 -21.03 -5.72
CA ARG A 243 -3.22 -21.59 -4.43
C ARG A 243 -4.35 -22.32 -3.71
N ASN A 244 -5.61 -21.88 -3.89
CA ASN A 244 -6.79 -22.44 -3.25
C ASN A 244 -7.44 -23.58 -4.04
N ASN A 245 -7.00 -23.85 -5.27
CA ASN A 245 -7.44 -25.00 -6.06
C ASN A 245 -6.92 -26.35 -5.52
N ASP A 246 -6.13 -26.33 -4.46
CA ASP A 246 -5.92 -27.50 -3.63
C ASP A 246 -7.16 -27.72 -2.74
N LEU A 247 -8.03 -28.39 -3.28
CA LEU A 247 -9.45 -28.72 -3.20
C LEU A 247 -10.07 -29.01 -1.82
N THR A 248 -9.29 -29.20 -0.77
CA THR A 248 -9.79 -29.63 0.55
C THR A 248 -9.88 -28.51 1.59
N TYR A 249 -9.22 -27.38 1.36
CA TYR A 249 -9.18 -26.23 2.28
C TYR A 249 -10.10 -25.07 1.87
N SER A 250 -10.80 -25.17 0.76
CA SER A 250 -11.47 -24.04 0.10
C SER A 250 -12.51 -23.30 0.94
N SER A 251 -13.19 -23.96 1.85
CA SER A 251 -14.21 -23.31 2.68
C SER A 251 -13.66 -22.66 3.95
N ARG A 252 -12.54 -23.15 4.48
CA ARG A 252 -11.91 -22.64 5.71
C ARG A 252 -10.97 -21.45 5.46
N CYS A 253 -10.39 -21.38 4.27
CA CYS A 253 -9.45 -20.32 3.88
C CYS A 253 -10.12 -19.12 3.21
N LYS A 254 -11.44 -19.07 3.17
CA LYS A 254 -12.15 -17.92 2.62
C LYS A 254 -12.01 -16.71 3.52
N THR A 255 -11.81 -15.59 2.87
CA THR A 255 -11.65 -14.29 3.52
C THR A 255 -12.95 -13.51 3.45
N ILE A 256 -13.30 -12.88 4.56
CA ILE A 256 -14.40 -11.94 4.69
C ILE A 256 -13.77 -10.56 4.69
N GLU A 257 -14.07 -9.75 3.67
CA GLU A 257 -13.58 -8.39 3.58
C GLU A 257 -14.34 -7.48 4.54
N VAL A 258 -13.61 -6.82 5.41
CA VAL A 258 -14.18 -5.98 6.45
C VAL A 258 -13.57 -4.59 6.41
N ALA A 259 -14.32 -3.61 6.89
CA ALA A 259 -13.79 -2.29 7.19
C ALA A 259 -13.89 -2.04 8.71
N HIS A 260 -12.74 -1.75 9.31
CA HIS A 260 -12.65 -1.23 10.67
C HIS A 260 -12.82 0.27 10.59
N VAL A 261 -13.86 0.80 11.20
CA VAL A 261 -14.15 2.24 11.21
C VAL A 261 -13.97 2.76 12.61
N PHE A 262 -13.08 3.73 12.75
CA PHE A 262 -12.84 4.47 13.97
C PHE A 262 -13.39 5.87 13.79
N TYR A 263 -14.14 6.35 14.76
CA TYR A 263 -14.73 7.68 14.68
C TYR A 263 -14.79 8.33 16.05
N ARG A 264 -14.62 9.65 16.05
CA ARG A 264 -14.66 10.45 17.26
C ARG A 264 -16.10 10.75 17.61
N GLU A 265 -16.49 10.41 18.84
CA GLU A 265 -17.78 10.76 19.41
C GLU A 265 -17.87 12.26 19.76
N PHE A 266 -19.07 12.71 20.06
CA PHE A 266 -19.24 14.05 20.57
C PHE A 266 -18.56 14.22 21.93
N PRO A 267 -18.02 15.41 22.23
CA PRO A 267 -17.44 15.70 23.53
C PRO A 267 -18.45 15.46 24.66
N THR A 268 -17.98 14.85 25.74
CA THR A 268 -18.74 14.64 26.97
C THR A 268 -17.95 15.21 28.15
N GLU A 269 -18.58 15.33 29.33
CA GLU A 269 -17.88 15.78 30.54
C GLU A 269 -16.67 14.88 30.89
N GLU A 270 -16.81 13.56 30.67
CA GLU A 270 -15.75 12.59 30.92
C GLU A 270 -14.67 12.62 29.82
N HIS A 271 -15.03 12.97 28.61
CA HIS A 271 -14.16 13.01 27.43
C HIS A 271 -14.31 14.32 26.68
N PRO A 272 -13.67 15.41 27.12
CA PRO A 272 -13.86 16.75 26.53
C PRO A 272 -13.36 16.85 25.07
N GLU A 273 -12.46 15.98 24.61
CA GLU A 273 -12.02 15.90 23.23
C GLU A 273 -12.86 14.93 22.38
N GLY A 274 -13.80 14.21 23.00
CA GLY A 274 -14.55 13.11 22.42
C GLY A 274 -13.73 11.81 22.37
N ALA A 275 -14.31 10.74 22.91
CA ALA A 275 -13.71 9.39 22.84
C ALA A 275 -13.82 8.81 21.42
N ILE A 276 -13.06 7.76 21.14
CA ILE A 276 -13.07 7.10 19.84
C ILE A 276 -13.80 5.78 19.96
N SER A 277 -14.83 5.66 19.14
CA SER A 277 -15.62 4.45 18.95
C SER A 277 -15.08 3.63 17.80
N HIS A 278 -15.24 2.32 17.89
CA HIS A 278 -14.80 1.38 16.88
C HIS A 278 -15.95 0.48 16.43
N CYS A 279 -16.15 0.38 15.14
CA CYS A 279 -17.07 -0.58 14.54
C CYS A 279 -16.43 -1.31 13.37
N ILE A 280 -16.93 -2.51 13.08
CA ILE A 280 -16.53 -3.33 11.96
C ILE A 280 -17.76 -3.65 11.13
N VAL A 281 -17.68 -3.38 9.84
CA VAL A 281 -18.72 -3.67 8.85
C VAL A 281 -18.20 -4.64 7.80
N ASP A 282 -19.07 -5.51 7.30
CA ASP A 282 -18.79 -6.37 6.17
C ASP A 282 -18.92 -5.55 4.88
N GLN A 283 -17.86 -5.49 4.09
CA GLN A 283 -17.85 -4.71 2.84
C GLN A 283 -18.64 -5.37 1.71
N ARG A 284 -18.87 -6.68 1.78
CA ARG A 284 -19.63 -7.45 0.78
C ARG A 284 -21.07 -7.71 1.22
N GLY A 285 -21.37 -7.51 2.50
CA GLY A 285 -22.68 -7.70 3.07
C GLY A 285 -23.67 -6.61 2.63
N ASP A 286 -24.92 -6.81 3.01
CA ASP A 286 -26.01 -5.85 2.80
C ASP A 286 -25.91 -4.59 3.67
N GLY A 287 -24.90 -4.52 4.54
CA GLY A 287 -24.68 -3.41 5.47
C GLY A 287 -25.77 -3.30 6.56
N SER A 288 -26.63 -4.31 6.70
CA SER A 288 -27.76 -4.25 7.63
C SER A 288 -27.36 -4.25 9.09
N GLN A 289 -26.20 -4.81 9.41
CA GLN A 289 -25.74 -4.98 10.79
C GLN A 289 -24.22 -4.84 10.93
N PHE A 290 -23.78 -4.29 12.07
CA PHE A 290 -22.38 -4.31 12.44
C PHE A 290 -21.95 -5.74 12.79
N LEU A 291 -20.74 -6.14 12.38
CA LEU A 291 -20.09 -7.35 12.87
C LEU A 291 -19.60 -7.15 14.30
N PHE A 292 -19.07 -5.95 14.56
CA PHE A 292 -18.54 -5.52 15.86
C PHE A 292 -18.87 -4.06 16.07
N ARG A 293 -19.21 -3.68 17.31
CA ARG A 293 -19.37 -2.29 17.69
C ARG A 293 -19.06 -2.10 19.16
N LYS A 294 -18.19 -1.14 19.45
CA LYS A 294 -17.88 -0.73 20.80
C LYS A 294 -17.74 0.79 20.84
N VAL A 295 -18.65 1.42 21.55
CA VAL A 295 -18.69 2.87 21.77
C VAL A 295 -17.63 3.23 22.83
N ASN A 296 -16.97 4.38 22.67
CA ASN A 296 -15.94 4.91 23.59
C ASN A 296 -14.85 3.90 23.93
N ARG A 297 -14.37 3.17 22.91
CA ARG A 297 -13.37 2.12 23.11
C ARG A 297 -12.01 2.68 23.48
N TYR A 298 -11.62 3.80 22.89
CA TYR A 298 -10.33 4.44 23.07
C TYR A 298 -10.49 5.90 23.48
N LYS A 299 -9.55 6.40 24.26
CA LYS A 299 -9.54 7.80 24.73
C LYS A 299 -8.93 8.73 23.68
N LYS A 300 -7.90 8.29 22.98
CA LYS A 300 -7.14 9.07 22.00
C LYS A 300 -6.86 8.27 20.75
N TRP A 301 -6.63 8.95 19.64
CA TRP A 301 -6.25 8.31 18.38
C TRP A 301 -4.96 7.50 18.49
N SER A 302 -3.99 7.96 19.26
CA SER A 302 -2.72 7.26 19.48
C SER A 302 -2.87 5.88 20.13
N GLU A 303 -4.03 5.56 20.73
CA GLU A 303 -4.30 4.24 21.29
C GLU A 303 -4.77 3.23 20.24
N CYS A 304 -5.28 3.67 19.09
CA CYS A 304 -5.83 2.78 18.07
C CYS A 304 -5.15 2.90 16.72
N LEU A 305 -4.70 4.10 16.34
CA LEU A 305 -4.15 4.35 15.02
C LEU A 305 -3.01 5.36 15.10
N HIS A 306 -1.92 5.05 14.41
CA HIS A 306 -0.79 5.95 14.23
C HIS A 306 -0.38 5.98 12.78
N CYS A 307 0.09 7.12 12.28
CA CYS A 307 0.63 7.25 10.94
C CYS A 307 2.01 7.89 10.98
N MET A 308 2.96 7.22 10.37
CA MET A 308 4.24 7.82 10.03
C MET A 308 4.10 8.55 8.69
N TYR A 309 4.68 9.73 8.60
CA TYR A 309 4.66 10.54 7.39
C TYR A 309 6.06 10.77 6.86
N TYR A 310 6.23 10.62 5.54
CA TYR A 310 7.48 10.87 4.85
C TYR A 310 7.86 12.35 4.86
N ASP A 311 6.89 13.23 4.67
CA ASP A 311 7.02 14.67 4.82
C ASP A 311 5.69 15.27 5.34
N LYS A 312 5.68 16.59 5.57
CA LYS A 312 4.48 17.27 6.10
C LYS A 312 3.47 17.64 5.01
N GLY A 313 3.86 17.59 3.74
CA GLY A 313 3.04 18.07 2.64
C GLY A 313 2.60 19.53 2.86
N ASP A 314 1.36 19.83 2.50
CA ASP A 314 0.67 21.10 2.77
C ASP A 314 -0.14 21.08 4.08
N GLY A 315 0.02 20.05 4.91
CA GLY A 315 -0.75 19.82 6.12
C GLY A 315 -1.99 18.94 5.93
N SER A 316 -2.32 18.58 4.68
CA SER A 316 -3.35 17.59 4.37
C SER A 316 -2.73 16.20 4.30
N HIS A 317 -3.43 15.20 4.84
CA HIS A 317 -3.01 13.79 4.74
C HIS A 317 -2.76 13.36 3.28
N HIS A 318 -3.62 13.79 2.40
CA HIS A 318 -3.58 13.40 0.99
C HIS A 318 -2.53 14.12 0.13
N SER A 319 -1.92 15.19 0.65
CA SER A 319 -0.82 15.89 -0.02
C SER A 319 0.53 15.22 0.17
N VAL A 320 0.64 14.36 1.17
CA VAL A 320 1.89 13.66 1.49
C VAL A 320 2.22 12.65 0.39
N LYS A 321 3.44 12.75 -0.11
CA LYS A 321 3.94 11.88 -1.19
C LYS A 321 5.25 11.25 -0.76
N GLY A 322 5.33 9.93 -0.84
CA GLY A 322 6.58 9.21 -0.63
C GLY A 322 7.57 9.40 -1.78
N MET A 323 8.78 8.93 -1.55
CA MET A 323 9.85 8.95 -2.53
C MET A 323 9.45 8.18 -3.81
N GLY A 324 8.76 7.02 -3.66
CA GLY A 324 8.27 6.25 -4.79
C GLY A 324 7.33 7.05 -5.68
N VAL A 325 6.37 7.78 -5.10
CA VAL A 325 5.43 8.61 -5.85
C VAL A 325 6.12 9.82 -6.50
N LYS A 326 7.04 10.47 -5.78
CA LYS A 326 7.79 11.63 -6.29
C LYS A 326 8.70 11.28 -7.46
N MET A 327 9.34 10.12 -7.40
CA MET A 327 10.34 9.69 -8.39
C MET A 327 9.77 8.78 -9.47
N TYR A 328 8.50 8.39 -9.39
CA TYR A 328 7.88 7.45 -10.33
C TYR A 328 8.10 7.82 -11.79
N ALA A 329 7.82 9.08 -12.16
CA ALA A 329 7.94 9.52 -13.56
C ALA A 329 9.39 9.44 -14.08
N ALA A 330 10.37 9.81 -13.24
CA ALA A 330 11.78 9.76 -13.62
C ALA A 330 12.28 8.32 -13.76
N LEU A 331 11.88 7.43 -12.85
CA LEU A 331 12.24 6.00 -12.89
C LEU A 331 11.58 5.27 -14.07
N GLU A 332 10.32 5.57 -14.35
CA GLU A 332 9.62 5.02 -15.51
C GLU A 332 10.27 5.48 -16.82
N LEU A 333 10.58 6.77 -16.94
CA LEU A 333 11.26 7.33 -18.11
C LEU A 333 12.64 6.69 -18.31
N LYS A 334 13.42 6.56 -17.22
CA LYS A 334 14.74 5.91 -17.27
C LYS A 334 14.63 4.46 -17.77
N ASN A 335 13.64 3.71 -17.27
CA ASN A 335 13.42 2.33 -17.70
C ASN A 335 13.03 2.24 -19.20
N ARG A 336 12.18 3.16 -19.68
CA ARG A 336 11.82 3.25 -21.11
C ARG A 336 13.01 3.65 -21.99
N LEU A 337 13.84 4.57 -21.53
CA LEU A 337 15.07 4.95 -22.23
C LEU A 337 16.03 3.78 -22.38
N ARG A 338 16.23 2.99 -21.33
CA ARG A 338 17.06 1.78 -21.40
C ARG A 338 16.50 0.75 -22.37
N CYS A 339 15.20 0.52 -22.39
CA CYS A 339 14.59 -0.33 -23.42
C CYS A 339 14.92 0.19 -24.84
N SER A 340 14.78 1.49 -25.08
CA SER A 340 15.06 2.11 -26.38
C SER A 340 16.56 2.06 -26.73
N LEU A 341 17.46 2.17 -25.75
CA LEU A 341 18.89 2.02 -25.98
C LEU A 341 19.26 0.58 -26.38
N VAL A 342 18.64 -0.41 -25.73
CA VAL A 342 18.80 -1.83 -26.13
C VAL A 342 18.30 -2.04 -27.55
N ASP A 343 17.10 -1.53 -27.88
CA ASP A 343 16.54 -1.62 -29.25
C ASP A 343 17.47 -0.98 -30.29
N ALA A 344 18.01 0.21 -29.98
CA ALA A 344 18.98 0.89 -30.85
C ALA A 344 20.30 0.13 -31.02
N ALA A 345 20.79 -0.49 -29.93
CA ALA A 345 21.98 -1.33 -29.99
C ALA A 345 21.74 -2.60 -30.82
N MET A 346 20.58 -3.23 -30.64
CA MET A 346 20.19 -4.39 -31.46
C MET A 346 20.03 -4.03 -32.94
N ALA A 347 19.41 -2.88 -33.24
CA ALA A 347 19.27 -2.39 -34.62
C ALA A 347 20.62 -2.11 -35.27
N ARG A 348 21.65 -1.67 -34.52
CA ARG A 348 23.03 -1.49 -35.03
C ARG A 348 23.73 -2.79 -35.38
N THR A 349 23.46 -3.83 -34.61
CA THR A 349 24.07 -5.15 -34.86
C THR A 349 23.32 -5.94 -35.92
N ALA A 350 22.09 -5.51 -36.22
CA ALA A 350 21.26 -6.13 -37.27
C ALA A 350 21.79 -5.76 -38.65
N ILE A 351 21.95 -6.76 -39.50
CA ILE A 351 22.31 -6.59 -40.91
C ILE A 351 21.02 -6.32 -41.66
N HIS A 352 20.88 -5.14 -42.24
CA HIS A 352 19.76 -4.78 -43.08
C HIS A 352 20.11 -5.10 -44.55
N LEU A 353 19.28 -5.91 -45.19
CA LEU A 353 19.41 -6.24 -46.61
C LEU A 353 18.46 -5.33 -47.37
N GLN A 354 19.01 -4.55 -48.31
CA GLN A 354 18.24 -3.71 -49.19
C GLN A 354 18.30 -4.32 -50.61
N PRO A 355 17.14 -4.57 -51.27
CA PRO A 355 17.12 -5.05 -52.64
C PRO A 355 17.75 -4.01 -53.58
N GLU A 356 18.53 -4.45 -54.54
CA GLU A 356 19.17 -3.56 -55.53
C GLU A 356 18.21 -2.85 -56.45
N THR A 357 17.05 -3.46 -56.72
CA THR A 357 16.02 -2.91 -57.58
C THR A 357 14.66 -2.82 -56.94
N ALA A 358 13.91 -1.75 -57.23
CA ALA A 358 12.59 -1.51 -56.65
C ALA A 358 11.56 -2.61 -57.02
N ASN A 359 11.78 -3.35 -58.10
CA ASN A 359 10.89 -4.45 -58.55
C ASN A 359 11.01 -5.69 -57.64
N ASP A 360 12.08 -5.84 -56.87
CA ASP A 360 12.29 -6.98 -55.98
C ASP A 360 11.61 -6.82 -54.61
N LEU A 361 11.05 -5.65 -54.30
CA LEU A 361 10.28 -5.40 -53.09
C LEU A 361 9.01 -6.28 -52.97
N ASN A 362 8.50 -6.82 -54.06
CA ASN A 362 7.33 -7.70 -54.08
C ASN A 362 7.65 -9.17 -53.83
N ARG A 363 8.93 -9.54 -53.71
CA ARG A 363 9.32 -10.90 -53.37
C ARG A 363 9.47 -10.99 -51.83
N SER A 364 8.51 -11.58 -51.16
CA SER A 364 8.54 -11.92 -49.73
C SER A 364 9.50 -13.07 -49.46
N ASN A 365 10.80 -12.90 -49.79
CA ASN A 365 11.82 -13.87 -49.42
C ASN A 365 12.26 -13.57 -47.98
N VAL A 366 11.83 -14.40 -47.07
CA VAL A 366 12.38 -14.42 -45.70
C VAL A 366 13.80 -14.98 -45.80
N VAL A 367 14.80 -14.09 -45.76
CA VAL A 367 16.20 -14.51 -45.69
C VAL A 367 16.53 -14.76 -44.22
N GLN A 368 16.61 -16.01 -43.80
CA GLN A 368 17.16 -16.36 -42.50
C GLN A 368 18.69 -16.23 -42.55
N MET A 369 19.24 -15.25 -41.80
CA MET A 369 20.66 -15.07 -41.68
C MET A 369 21.12 -15.57 -40.30
N GLY A 370 22.04 -16.50 -40.30
CA GLY A 370 22.81 -16.93 -39.11
C GLY A 370 24.23 -16.35 -39.13
N PRO A 371 25.01 -16.55 -38.05
CA PRO A 371 26.42 -16.26 -38.09
C PRO A 371 27.09 -16.97 -39.27
N TYR A 372 27.85 -16.24 -40.08
CA TYR A 372 28.50 -16.73 -41.31
C TYR A 372 27.60 -17.02 -42.52
N SER A 373 26.40 -16.45 -42.59
CA SER A 373 25.56 -16.58 -43.78
C SER A 373 26.12 -15.78 -44.95
N ILE A 374 26.06 -16.39 -46.15
CA ILE A 374 26.40 -15.73 -47.39
C ILE A 374 25.23 -14.86 -47.85
N ILE A 375 25.48 -13.61 -48.23
CA ILE A 375 24.45 -12.69 -48.70
C ILE A 375 23.97 -13.17 -50.07
N PRO A 376 22.66 -13.34 -50.26
CA PRO A 376 22.14 -13.73 -51.58
C PRO A 376 22.42 -12.67 -52.63
N PRO A 377 22.64 -13.04 -53.91
CA PRO A 377 22.80 -12.08 -54.98
C PRO A 377 21.52 -11.24 -55.17
N GLY A 378 21.71 -9.94 -55.42
CA GLY A 378 20.58 -8.97 -55.59
C GLY A 378 20.22 -8.23 -54.32
N TYR A 379 20.98 -8.38 -53.24
CA TYR A 379 20.84 -7.61 -52.01
C TYR A 379 22.12 -6.87 -51.64
N ASN A 380 21.95 -5.59 -51.30
CA ASN A 380 23.05 -4.79 -50.72
C ASN A 380 22.95 -4.79 -49.22
N VAL A 381 24.07 -4.88 -48.54
CA VAL A 381 24.14 -4.74 -47.07
C VAL A 381 24.16 -3.26 -46.71
N THR A 382 23.16 -2.83 -46.04
CA THR A 382 23.11 -1.47 -45.50
C THR A 382 23.30 -1.53 -44.00
N GLN A 383 24.40 -1.00 -43.49
CA GLN A 383 24.55 -0.75 -42.05
C GLN A 383 24.08 0.66 -41.74
N THR A 384 23.07 0.77 -40.88
CA THR A 384 22.63 2.07 -40.36
C THR A 384 23.71 2.67 -39.47
N ASN A 385 24.46 3.65 -39.99
CA ASN A 385 25.45 4.37 -39.22
C ASN A 385 24.75 5.41 -38.30
N SER A 386 24.29 4.95 -37.13
CA SER A 386 23.57 5.76 -36.15
C SER A 386 24.44 6.24 -34.99
N ALA A 387 25.73 6.56 -35.26
CA ALA A 387 26.71 6.94 -34.23
C ALA A 387 26.19 8.09 -33.30
N GLY A 388 25.57 9.11 -33.87
CA GLY A 388 25.05 10.25 -33.07
C GLY A 388 23.71 10.02 -32.38
N VAL A 389 22.99 8.93 -32.70
CA VAL A 389 21.64 8.69 -32.16
C VAL A 389 21.68 8.20 -30.70
N LEU A 390 22.79 7.63 -30.24
CA LEU A 390 22.92 7.10 -28.88
C LEU A 390 23.41 8.14 -27.87
N ASP A 391 24.07 9.21 -28.31
CA ASP A 391 24.69 10.18 -27.41
C ASP A 391 23.64 11.01 -26.65
N ALA A 392 22.57 11.42 -27.34
CA ALA A 392 21.49 12.18 -26.72
C ALA A 392 20.71 11.36 -25.65
N PRO A 393 20.25 10.11 -25.92
CA PRO A 393 19.64 9.28 -24.88
C PRO A 393 20.58 8.97 -23.70
N LEU A 394 21.86 8.75 -23.93
CA LEU A 394 22.84 8.53 -22.86
C LEU A 394 23.08 9.80 -22.02
N ALA A 395 23.04 10.99 -22.61
CA ALA A 395 23.12 12.24 -21.88
C ALA A 395 21.89 12.42 -20.97
N VAL A 396 20.71 12.16 -21.48
CA VAL A 396 19.46 12.22 -20.70
C VAL A 396 19.45 11.16 -19.58
N GLU A 397 19.97 9.95 -19.84
CA GLU A 397 20.08 8.92 -18.80
C GLU A 397 21.00 9.38 -17.66
N ARG A 398 22.14 9.97 -17.95
CA ARG A 398 23.07 10.52 -16.94
C ARG A 398 22.44 11.66 -16.14
N GLU A 399 21.68 12.54 -16.80
CA GLU A 399 20.96 13.62 -16.13
C GLU A 399 19.89 13.08 -15.17
N LEU A 400 19.11 12.11 -15.61
CA LEU A 400 18.12 11.43 -14.75
C LEU A 400 18.79 10.73 -13.56
N GLU A 401 19.92 10.09 -13.76
CA GLU A 401 20.69 9.47 -12.69
C GLU A 401 21.21 10.50 -11.67
N GLY A 402 21.71 11.63 -12.15
CA GLY A 402 22.09 12.77 -11.31
C GLY A 402 20.90 13.29 -10.47
N LEU A 403 19.73 13.43 -11.06
CA LEU A 403 18.51 13.84 -10.36
C LEU A 403 18.08 12.83 -9.29
N LEU A 404 18.14 11.54 -9.58
CA LEU A 404 17.81 10.48 -8.65
C LEU A 404 18.76 10.45 -7.46
N GLN A 405 20.07 10.58 -7.71
CA GLN A 405 21.08 10.63 -6.66
C GLN A 405 21.00 11.89 -5.81
N ALA A 406 20.71 13.05 -6.40
CA ALA A 406 20.51 14.30 -5.68
C ALA A 406 19.31 14.19 -4.72
N ASN A 407 18.20 13.59 -5.15
CA ASN A 407 17.06 13.36 -4.29
C ASN A 407 17.38 12.38 -3.15
N LEU A 408 18.14 11.33 -3.42
CA LEU A 408 18.56 10.37 -2.40
C LEU A 408 19.49 11.01 -1.37
N SER A 409 20.42 11.88 -1.81
CA SER A 409 21.34 12.59 -0.91
C SER A 409 20.63 13.62 -0.04
N GLN A 410 19.69 14.37 -0.60
CA GLN A 410 18.83 15.28 0.19
C GLN A 410 18.01 14.56 1.25
N TYR A 411 17.60 13.34 0.92
CA TYR A 411 16.87 12.51 1.84
C TYR A 411 17.75 12.03 3.00
N ARG A 412 18.98 11.55 2.73
CA ARG A 412 19.95 11.18 3.76
C ARG A 412 20.35 12.35 4.67
N GLN A 413 20.35 13.58 4.17
CA GLN A 413 20.63 14.78 4.96
C GLN A 413 19.46 15.18 5.88
N ARG A 414 18.24 14.70 5.63
CA ARG A 414 17.05 14.98 6.44
C ARG A 414 16.82 13.96 7.56
N LEU A 415 17.46 12.80 7.45
CA LEU A 415 17.51 11.77 8.50
C LEU A 415 18.60 12.08 9.51
#